data_ec624f9f730d1094d16064f250f12c7a
#
_entry.id   ec624f9f730d1094d16064f250f12c7a
#
_cell.length_a   1.000
_cell.length_b   1.000
_cell.length_c   1.000
_cell.angle_alpha   90.00
_cell.angle_beta   90.00
_cell.angle_gamma   90.00
#
_symmetry.space_group_name_H-M   'P 1'
#
loop_
_entity.id
_entity.type
_entity.pdbx_description
1 polymer ?
#
loop_
_entity_poly.entity_id
_entity_poly.type
_entity_poly.pdbx_seq_one_letter_code
_entity_poly.pdbx_strand_id
1 'polypeptide(L)'
;MGAIKLKHTSGNGTILNSPAANPSSDITLKLPSTTGSAGQVLSVASANHSSTNAELEFAAAAAGITEADSWRITSNLSSSSGTFSANWERTDTEFNKLGTGLTESSGVFSFPSNGLYLLHFHSTGAGNGDRYMGVILKVSTDNGANYSTRVENYASVYNSGNNTWGNVSIDVLLDVTNYADFKFYFNHSSSGTITWYGDTNNQWTGLYTLRIGDT
;
A
#
# COMPACT_ATOMS: atom_id res chain seq x y z
N MET A 1 -21.60 -39.43 19.55
CA MET A 1 -20.56 -38.53 19.08
C MET A 1 -19.21 -39.07 19.58
N GLY A 2 -18.29 -39.35 18.70
CA GLY A 2 -16.92 -39.72 19.07
C GLY A 2 -16.11 -38.44 19.30
N ALA A 3 -15.41 -38.37 20.42
CA ALA A 3 -14.50 -37.28 20.73
C ALA A 3 -13.20 -37.85 21.32
N ILE A 4 -12.07 -37.23 21.00
CA ILE A 4 -10.79 -37.50 21.66
C ILE A 4 -10.58 -36.42 22.71
N LYS A 5 -10.44 -36.81 23.96
CA LYS A 5 -10.16 -35.89 25.06
C LYS A 5 -8.72 -36.09 25.56
N LEU A 6 -7.92 -35.07 25.39
CA LEU A 6 -6.58 -35.00 26.00
C LEU A 6 -6.73 -34.37 27.39
N LYS A 7 -6.61 -35.20 28.44
CA LYS A 7 -6.74 -34.73 29.82
C LYS A 7 -5.43 -34.18 30.37
N HIS A 8 -5.54 -33.04 31.07
CA HIS A 8 -4.49 -32.56 31.96
C HIS A 8 -4.51 -33.40 33.28
N THR A 9 -3.37 -33.55 33.91
CA THR A 9 -3.25 -34.31 35.18
C THR A 9 -4.16 -33.77 36.29
N SER A 10 -4.50 -32.50 36.27
CA SER A 10 -5.43 -31.81 37.23
C SER A 10 -6.89 -31.80 36.80
N GLY A 11 -7.31 -32.53 35.79
CA GLY A 11 -8.74 -32.78 35.51
C GLY A 11 -9.30 -32.24 34.22
N ASN A 12 -9.11 -30.96 33.86
CA ASN A 12 -9.60 -30.38 32.63
C ASN A 12 -8.68 -30.71 31.43
N GLY A 13 -9.19 -30.67 30.21
CA GLY A 13 -8.43 -31.02 29.03
C GLY A 13 -9.00 -30.43 27.74
N THR A 14 -8.25 -30.55 26.65
CA THR A 14 -8.68 -30.17 25.31
C THR A 14 -9.48 -31.31 24.69
N ILE A 15 -10.60 -30.98 24.05
CA ILE A 15 -11.48 -31.95 23.39
C ILE A 15 -11.50 -31.66 21.90
N LEU A 16 -11.24 -32.69 21.09
CA LEU A 16 -11.47 -32.67 19.64
C LEU A 16 -12.81 -33.36 19.37
N ASN A 17 -13.79 -32.61 18.92
CA ASN A 17 -15.12 -33.12 18.62
C ASN A 17 -15.31 -33.35 17.11
N SER A 18 -16.19 -34.28 16.77
CA SER A 18 -16.70 -34.41 15.42
C SER A 18 -17.47 -33.15 14.98
N PRO A 19 -17.59 -32.87 13.66
CA PRO A 19 -18.43 -31.80 13.16
C PRO A 19 -19.85 -31.90 13.65
N ALA A 20 -20.55 -30.76 13.81
CA ALA A 20 -21.95 -30.71 14.25
C ALA A 20 -22.91 -31.35 13.22
N ALA A 21 -22.59 -31.26 11.93
CA ALA A 21 -23.31 -31.94 10.85
C ALA A 21 -22.53 -33.19 10.40
N ASN A 22 -23.26 -34.24 10.02
CA ASN A 22 -22.66 -35.44 9.48
C ASN A 22 -22.10 -35.16 8.07
N PRO A 23 -20.79 -35.22 7.84
CA PRO A 23 -20.26 -35.07 6.48
C PRO A 23 -20.64 -36.25 5.59
N SER A 24 -20.75 -36.02 4.29
CA SER A 24 -21.12 -37.05 3.31
C SER A 24 -20.06 -38.15 3.13
N SER A 25 -18.85 -37.91 3.61
CA SER A 25 -17.71 -38.84 3.64
C SER A 25 -16.77 -38.47 4.78
N ASP A 26 -15.87 -39.39 5.15
CA ASP A 26 -14.85 -39.13 6.18
C ASP A 26 -13.97 -37.95 5.80
N ILE A 27 -13.73 -37.09 6.77
CA ILE A 27 -12.78 -35.95 6.63
C ILE A 27 -11.47 -36.39 7.29
N THR A 28 -10.40 -36.41 6.52
CA THR A 28 -9.05 -36.76 7.01
C THR A 28 -8.24 -35.47 7.22
N LEU A 29 -7.75 -35.30 8.44
CA LEU A 29 -6.77 -34.25 8.78
C LEU A 29 -5.43 -34.91 9.04
N LYS A 30 -4.43 -34.66 8.22
CA LYS A 30 -3.06 -35.12 8.44
C LYS A 30 -2.31 -34.09 9.26
N LEU A 31 -1.79 -34.50 10.40
CA LEU A 31 -0.97 -33.65 11.25
C LEU A 31 0.40 -33.38 10.61
N PRO A 32 1.05 -32.24 10.90
CA PRO A 32 2.41 -32.00 10.46
C PRO A 32 3.38 -33.04 10.99
N SER A 33 4.37 -33.38 10.21
CA SER A 33 5.44 -34.36 10.59
C SER A 33 6.48 -33.74 11.53
N THR A 34 6.45 -32.41 11.70
CA THR A 34 7.42 -31.67 12.53
C THR A 34 6.67 -30.79 13.54
N THR A 35 7.36 -30.40 14.60
CA THR A 35 6.87 -29.36 15.52
C THR A 35 7.13 -28.00 14.92
N GLY A 36 6.17 -27.09 15.01
CA GLY A 36 6.32 -25.70 14.56
C GLY A 36 7.35 -24.92 15.39
N SER A 37 7.74 -23.77 14.89
CA SER A 37 8.58 -22.79 15.57
C SER A 37 7.73 -21.69 16.19
N ALA A 38 8.30 -20.90 17.11
CA ALA A 38 7.62 -19.75 17.68
C ALA A 38 7.15 -18.78 16.59
N GLY A 39 5.93 -18.27 16.69
CA GLY A 39 5.33 -17.35 15.72
C GLY A 39 4.68 -18.01 14.50
N GLN A 40 4.74 -19.34 14.37
CA GLN A 40 3.99 -20.06 13.35
C GLN A 40 2.57 -20.38 13.79
N VAL A 41 1.67 -20.48 12.83
CA VAL A 41 0.28 -20.92 13.00
C VAL A 41 0.09 -22.29 12.34
N LEU A 42 -0.78 -23.11 12.91
CA LEU A 42 -1.22 -24.34 12.27
C LEU A 42 -2.26 -23.98 11.21
N SER A 43 -1.96 -24.26 9.97
CA SER A 43 -2.79 -23.94 8.80
C SER A 43 -3.01 -25.16 7.92
N VAL A 44 -3.98 -25.07 7.03
CA VAL A 44 -4.15 -26.06 5.96
C VAL A 44 -3.12 -25.76 4.88
N ALA A 45 -2.32 -26.77 4.51
CA ALA A 45 -1.35 -26.64 3.43
C ALA A 45 -2.03 -26.24 2.13
N SER A 46 -1.42 -25.31 1.38
CA SER A 46 -1.94 -24.85 0.09
C SER A 46 -1.94 -25.96 -0.99
N ALA A 47 -1.04 -26.93 -0.86
CA ALA A 47 -1.02 -28.16 -1.63
C ALA A 47 -1.69 -29.29 -0.83
N ASN A 48 -2.21 -30.32 -1.49
CA ASN A 48 -2.73 -31.53 -0.85
C ASN A 48 -3.99 -31.33 0.00
N HIS A 49 -4.90 -30.45 -0.38
CA HIS A 49 -6.21 -30.36 0.23
C HIS A 49 -7.34 -30.61 -0.79
N SER A 50 -8.44 -31.16 -0.30
CA SER A 50 -9.69 -31.36 -1.04
C SER A 50 -10.85 -31.18 -0.07
N SER A 51 -12.08 -31.39 -0.55
CA SER A 51 -13.27 -31.33 0.32
C SER A 51 -13.27 -32.34 1.46
N THR A 52 -12.46 -33.41 1.38
CA THR A 52 -12.43 -34.51 2.36
C THR A 52 -11.03 -34.78 2.97
N ASN A 53 -10.00 -34.15 2.43
CA ASN A 53 -8.62 -34.31 2.93
C ASN A 53 -7.96 -32.97 3.09
N ALA A 54 -7.30 -32.76 4.22
CA ALA A 54 -6.45 -31.61 4.47
C ALA A 54 -5.16 -32.06 5.14
N GLU A 55 -4.04 -31.64 4.59
CA GLU A 55 -2.75 -31.71 5.27
C GLU A 55 -2.56 -30.43 6.06
N LEU A 56 -2.18 -30.57 7.33
CA LEU A 56 -1.89 -29.43 8.19
C LEU A 56 -0.40 -29.16 8.20
N GLU A 57 -0.03 -27.89 8.17
CA GLU A 57 1.35 -27.44 8.25
C GLU A 57 1.52 -26.30 9.23
N PHE A 58 2.72 -26.09 9.75
CA PHE A 58 3.06 -24.89 10.47
C PHE A 58 3.58 -23.84 9.47
N ALA A 59 2.78 -22.82 9.24
CA ALA A 59 3.10 -21.70 8.37
C ALA A 59 3.41 -20.44 9.19
N ALA A 60 4.15 -19.52 8.62
CA ALA A 60 4.27 -18.18 9.19
C ALA A 60 2.88 -17.57 9.34
N ALA A 61 2.62 -16.90 10.46
CA ALA A 61 1.41 -16.07 10.57
C ALA A 61 1.41 -15.07 9.40
N ALA A 62 0.23 -14.81 8.85
CA ALA A 62 0.10 -13.82 7.79
C ALA A 62 0.76 -12.52 8.26
N ALA A 63 1.75 -12.06 7.52
CA ALA A 63 2.36 -10.77 7.79
C ALA A 63 1.29 -9.69 7.63
N GLY A 64 1.33 -8.66 8.46
CA GLY A 64 0.51 -7.47 8.29
C GLY A 64 0.89 -6.72 6.99
N ILE A 65 1.17 -5.43 7.07
CA ILE A 65 1.66 -4.66 5.93
C ILE A 65 3.06 -5.17 5.55
N THR A 66 3.24 -5.64 4.31
CA THR A 66 4.50 -6.21 3.80
C THR A 66 5.27 -5.26 2.89
N GLU A 67 4.60 -4.26 2.33
CA GLU A 67 5.19 -3.22 1.50
C GLU A 67 4.69 -1.85 1.97
N ALA A 68 5.61 -0.96 2.25
CA ALA A 68 5.36 0.44 2.54
C ALA A 68 6.53 1.27 2.02
N ASP A 69 6.25 2.45 1.49
CA ASP A 69 7.28 3.34 0.97
C ASP A 69 6.86 4.80 1.13
N SER A 70 7.85 5.68 1.27
CA SER A 70 7.63 7.11 1.41
C SER A 70 8.67 7.89 0.60
N TRP A 71 8.19 8.88 -0.14
CA TRP A 71 9.01 9.73 -1.01
C TRP A 71 8.64 11.20 -0.85
N ARG A 72 9.61 12.08 -1.03
CA ARG A 72 9.46 13.53 -0.99
C ARG A 72 10.20 14.20 -2.16
N ILE A 73 9.84 15.42 -2.49
CA ILE A 73 10.67 16.27 -3.34
C ILE A 73 11.64 17.07 -2.45
N THR A 74 12.90 17.16 -2.87
CA THR A 74 14.00 17.72 -2.05
C THR A 74 14.20 19.21 -2.24
N SER A 75 13.61 19.80 -3.27
CA SER A 75 13.75 21.23 -3.57
C SER A 75 12.46 21.81 -4.13
N ASN A 76 12.31 23.11 -3.96
CA ASN A 76 11.14 23.84 -4.43
C ASN A 76 11.00 23.77 -5.95
N LEU A 77 9.76 23.66 -6.41
CA LEU A 77 9.37 23.78 -7.82
C LEU A 77 8.45 25.01 -7.98
N SER A 78 8.83 25.97 -8.82
CA SER A 78 7.97 27.12 -9.14
C SER A 78 7.39 26.95 -10.54
N SER A 79 6.08 26.70 -10.61
CA SER A 79 5.39 26.44 -11.87
C SER A 79 3.87 26.55 -11.70
N SER A 80 3.17 26.88 -12.77
CA SER A 80 1.70 26.89 -12.82
C SER A 80 1.12 25.53 -13.21
N SER A 81 1.82 24.74 -14.03
CA SER A 81 1.36 23.42 -14.45
C SER A 81 2.53 22.56 -14.92
N GLY A 82 2.40 21.27 -14.75
CA GLY A 82 3.42 20.32 -15.17
C GLY A 82 3.39 19.05 -14.35
N THR A 83 4.49 18.32 -14.42
CA THR A 83 4.70 17.07 -13.67
C THR A 83 5.74 17.32 -12.57
N PHE A 84 5.56 16.72 -11.41
CA PHE A 84 6.61 16.58 -10.41
C PHE A 84 7.64 15.55 -10.91
N SER A 85 8.48 15.96 -11.87
CA SER A 85 9.36 15.05 -12.62
C SER A 85 10.78 14.94 -12.09
N ALA A 86 11.16 15.73 -11.10
CA ALA A 86 12.53 15.80 -10.60
C ALA A 86 12.59 15.96 -9.08
N ASN A 87 13.80 15.77 -8.56
CA ASN A 87 14.13 15.97 -7.14
C ASN A 87 13.39 15.01 -6.19
N TRP A 88 12.95 13.85 -6.67
CA TRP A 88 12.39 12.82 -5.82
C TRP A 88 13.48 12.11 -5.03
N GLU A 89 13.21 11.93 -3.75
CA GLU A 89 14.06 11.20 -2.81
C GLU A 89 13.17 10.31 -1.96
N ARG A 90 13.62 9.07 -1.71
CA ARG A 90 12.98 8.24 -0.69
C ARG A 90 13.31 8.84 0.66
N THR A 91 12.30 8.97 1.54
CA THR A 91 12.52 9.52 2.88
C THR A 91 13.52 8.65 3.66
N ASP A 92 14.39 9.27 4.42
CA ASP A 92 15.51 8.64 5.13
C ASP A 92 15.65 9.10 6.59
N THR A 93 14.79 10.03 7.03
CA THR A 93 14.82 10.60 8.37
C THR A 93 13.93 9.86 9.37
N GLU A 94 12.62 9.74 9.10
CA GLU A 94 11.68 9.05 10.00
C GLU A 94 11.36 7.64 9.54
N PHE A 95 11.26 7.43 8.24
CA PHE A 95 10.89 6.15 7.63
C PHE A 95 11.52 6.03 6.25
N ASN A 96 12.12 4.89 5.97
CA ASN A 96 12.67 4.60 4.65
C ASN A 96 11.63 3.81 3.83
N LYS A 97 11.62 2.50 4.00
CA LYS A 97 10.66 1.58 3.38
C LYS A 97 10.53 0.29 4.16
N LEU A 98 9.44 -0.41 3.94
CA LEU A 98 9.24 -1.81 4.30
C LEU A 98 9.11 -2.60 3.00
N GLY A 99 9.77 -3.75 2.92
CA GLY A 99 9.78 -4.59 1.72
C GLY A 99 10.67 -4.01 0.60
N THR A 100 10.27 -4.23 -0.65
CA THR A 100 11.02 -3.78 -1.83
C THR A 100 10.86 -2.27 -2.08
N GLY A 101 9.66 -1.75 -1.85
CA GLY A 101 9.29 -0.36 -2.10
C GLY A 101 9.11 -0.03 -3.59
N LEU A 102 8.63 1.17 -3.86
CA LEU A 102 8.47 1.70 -5.22
C LEU A 102 9.83 1.88 -5.91
N THR A 103 9.82 1.87 -7.23
CA THR A 103 10.92 2.43 -8.01
C THR A 103 10.49 3.75 -8.64
N GLU A 104 11.39 4.72 -8.71
CA GLU A 104 11.15 6.05 -9.27
C GLU A 104 12.17 6.32 -10.39
N SER A 105 11.69 6.91 -11.48
CA SER A 105 12.53 7.41 -12.58
C SER A 105 11.85 8.61 -13.23
N SER A 106 12.47 9.78 -13.13
CA SER A 106 12.00 11.04 -13.73
C SER A 106 10.55 11.39 -13.36
N GLY A 107 10.18 11.16 -12.10
CA GLY A 107 8.84 11.41 -11.56
C GLY A 107 7.81 10.31 -11.82
N VAL A 108 8.19 9.25 -12.53
CA VAL A 108 7.33 8.09 -12.77
C VAL A 108 7.66 6.99 -11.77
N PHE A 109 6.63 6.50 -11.10
CA PHE A 109 6.71 5.46 -10.09
C PHE A 109 6.19 4.13 -10.62
N SER A 110 6.77 3.04 -10.11
CA SER A 110 6.34 1.65 -10.38
C SER A 110 6.23 0.88 -9.09
N PHE A 111 5.23 -0.01 -9.01
CA PHE A 111 5.01 -0.88 -7.86
C PHE A 111 5.94 -2.10 -7.88
N PRO A 112 6.32 -2.64 -6.71
CA PRO A 112 7.20 -3.81 -6.62
C PRO A 112 6.47 -5.14 -6.88
N SER A 113 5.15 -5.18 -6.69
CA SER A 113 4.34 -6.40 -6.79
C SER A 113 2.88 -6.07 -7.06
N ASN A 114 2.10 -7.08 -7.44
CA ASN A 114 0.64 -6.99 -7.47
C ASN A 114 0.08 -6.81 -6.06
N GLY A 115 -1.10 -6.21 -5.95
CA GLY A 115 -1.78 -6.01 -4.67
C GLY A 115 -2.67 -4.78 -4.65
N LEU A 116 -3.43 -4.67 -3.58
CA LEU A 116 -4.22 -3.49 -3.28
C LEU A 116 -3.37 -2.49 -2.50
N TYR A 117 -3.13 -1.32 -3.07
CA TYR A 117 -2.31 -0.26 -2.49
C TYR A 117 -3.15 0.94 -2.09
N LEU A 118 -2.97 1.39 -0.84
CA LEU A 118 -3.34 2.74 -0.44
C LEU A 118 -2.19 3.68 -0.83
N LEU A 119 -2.51 4.71 -1.62
CA LEU A 119 -1.60 5.77 -1.99
C LEU A 119 -2.11 7.09 -1.43
N HIS A 120 -1.27 7.78 -0.71
CA HIS A 120 -1.48 9.16 -0.27
C HIS A 120 -0.42 10.06 -0.88
N PHE A 121 -0.85 11.17 -1.46
CA PHE A 121 0.03 12.24 -1.92
C PHE A 121 -0.44 13.55 -1.30
N HIS A 122 0.49 14.35 -0.83
CA HIS A 122 0.22 15.70 -0.37
C HIS A 122 1.23 16.68 -0.94
N SER A 123 0.82 17.92 -1.05
CA SER A 123 1.69 19.01 -1.47
C SER A 123 1.32 20.31 -0.77
N THR A 124 2.35 20.99 -0.29
CA THR A 124 2.25 22.35 0.24
C THR A 124 2.84 23.32 -0.78
N GLY A 125 2.15 24.40 -1.03
CA GLY A 125 2.61 25.44 -1.93
C GLY A 125 2.22 26.83 -1.47
N ALA A 126 2.86 27.84 -2.03
CA ALA A 126 2.48 29.22 -1.82
C ALA A 126 2.53 30.01 -3.13
N GLY A 127 1.58 30.90 -3.30
CA GLY A 127 1.47 31.80 -4.45
C GLY A 127 1.03 33.20 -4.06
N ASN A 128 1.30 34.13 -4.94
CA ASN A 128 0.87 35.52 -4.82
C ASN A 128 0.00 35.87 -6.03
N GLY A 129 -1.29 35.98 -5.80
CA GLY A 129 -2.24 36.25 -6.87
C GLY A 129 -2.94 35.03 -7.44
N ASP A 130 -2.66 33.85 -6.91
CA ASP A 130 -3.30 32.62 -7.33
C ASP A 130 -4.64 32.40 -6.66
N ARG A 131 -5.52 31.65 -7.33
CA ARG A 131 -6.86 31.34 -6.83
C ARG A 131 -7.01 29.87 -6.42
N TYR A 132 -6.23 28.99 -7.03
CA TYR A 132 -6.24 27.57 -6.71
C TYR A 132 -4.88 26.93 -6.97
N MET A 133 -4.65 25.83 -6.30
CA MET A 133 -3.61 24.86 -6.56
C MET A 133 -4.23 23.47 -6.61
N GLY A 134 -3.73 22.62 -7.46
CA GLY A 134 -4.27 21.26 -7.64
C GLY A 134 -3.20 20.24 -7.91
N VAL A 135 -3.50 18.99 -7.56
CA VAL A 135 -2.70 17.82 -7.88
C VAL A 135 -3.55 16.80 -8.61
N ILE A 136 -2.94 16.08 -9.54
CA ILE A 136 -3.61 15.16 -10.46
C ILE A 136 -2.79 13.88 -10.52
N LEU A 137 -3.38 12.77 -10.12
CA LEU A 137 -2.79 11.44 -10.28
C LEU A 137 -3.05 10.92 -11.69
N LYS A 138 -1.99 10.59 -12.38
CA LYS A 138 -1.97 9.96 -13.70
C LYS A 138 -1.51 8.53 -13.57
N VAL A 139 -2.27 7.60 -14.13
CA VAL A 139 -1.99 6.15 -14.06
C VAL A 139 -1.99 5.56 -15.45
N SER A 140 -1.03 4.69 -15.70
CA SER A 140 -0.92 3.80 -16.85
C SER A 140 -1.09 2.36 -16.40
N THR A 141 -1.72 1.53 -17.22
CA THR A 141 -1.83 0.08 -17.07
C THR A 141 -1.29 -0.65 -18.32
N ASP A 142 -0.48 0.04 -19.12
CA ASP A 142 0.14 -0.45 -20.35
C ASP A 142 1.64 -0.07 -20.42
N ASN A 143 2.32 -0.19 -19.28
CA ASN A 143 3.75 0.07 -19.10
C ASN A 143 4.18 1.50 -19.48
N GLY A 144 3.31 2.49 -19.30
CA GLY A 144 3.61 3.89 -19.55
C GLY A 144 3.33 4.37 -20.97
N ALA A 145 2.71 3.54 -21.84
CA ALA A 145 2.36 3.96 -23.19
C ALA A 145 1.23 5.00 -23.18
N ASN A 146 0.24 4.85 -22.31
CA ASN A 146 -0.86 5.79 -22.15
C ASN A 146 -1.15 6.05 -20.68
N TYR A 147 -1.44 7.31 -20.34
CA TYR A 147 -1.81 7.71 -18.99
C TYR A 147 -3.19 8.33 -18.96
N SER A 148 -4.00 7.95 -17.97
CA SER A 148 -5.30 8.54 -17.70
C SER A 148 -5.36 9.15 -16.30
N THR A 149 -6.13 10.23 -16.13
CA THR A 149 -6.43 10.78 -14.81
C THR A 149 -7.24 9.78 -14.01
N ARG A 150 -6.82 9.50 -12.79
CA ARG A 150 -7.57 8.69 -11.84
C ARG A 150 -8.22 9.51 -10.75
N VAL A 151 -7.47 10.44 -10.19
CA VAL A 151 -7.94 11.34 -9.14
C VAL A 151 -7.32 12.72 -9.38
N GLU A 152 -8.08 13.74 -9.13
CA GLU A 152 -7.59 15.12 -9.06
C GLU A 152 -8.26 15.84 -7.88
N ASN A 153 -7.52 16.71 -7.25
CA ASN A 153 -8.02 17.51 -6.14
C ASN A 153 -7.45 18.92 -6.23
N TYR A 154 -8.26 19.90 -5.83
CA TYR A 154 -7.93 21.31 -5.87
C TYR A 154 -8.23 21.97 -4.54
N ALA A 155 -7.33 22.83 -4.10
CA ALA A 155 -7.51 23.69 -2.94
C ALA A 155 -7.55 25.15 -3.38
N SER A 156 -8.35 25.96 -2.70
CA SER A 156 -8.35 27.41 -2.89
C SER A 156 -7.11 28.01 -2.26
N VAL A 157 -6.49 28.95 -2.97
CA VAL A 157 -5.42 29.81 -2.45
C VAL A 157 -5.96 31.26 -2.49
N TYR A 158 -5.83 31.98 -1.38
CA TYR A 158 -6.39 33.33 -1.30
C TYR A 158 -5.51 34.36 -2.01
N ASN A 159 -6.05 35.01 -2.99
CA ASN A 159 -5.36 36.11 -3.71
C ASN A 159 -5.38 37.39 -2.87
N SER A 160 -4.35 37.61 -2.08
CA SER A 160 -4.22 38.79 -1.21
C SER A 160 -3.19 39.82 -1.66
N GLY A 161 -2.48 39.55 -2.76
CA GLY A 161 -1.30 40.35 -3.14
C GLY A 161 -0.04 40.02 -2.31
N ASN A 162 -0.12 39.05 -1.41
CA ASN A 162 0.99 38.52 -0.62
C ASN A 162 1.04 36.99 -0.79
N ASN A 163 2.18 36.37 -0.48
CA ASN A 163 2.28 34.92 -0.48
C ASN A 163 1.26 34.29 0.46
N THR A 164 0.43 33.45 -0.07
CA THR A 164 -0.58 32.69 0.66
C THR A 164 -0.27 31.20 0.52
N TRP A 165 -0.28 30.49 1.63
CA TRP A 165 -0.01 29.07 1.70
C TRP A 165 -1.28 28.27 1.45
N GLY A 166 -1.12 27.14 0.74
CA GLY A 166 -2.17 26.17 0.53
C GLY A 166 -1.62 24.75 0.64
N ASN A 167 -2.53 23.82 0.94
CA ASN A 167 -2.24 22.39 0.94
C ASN A 167 -3.28 21.68 0.09
N VAL A 168 -2.84 20.67 -0.64
CA VAL A 168 -3.71 19.80 -1.42
C VAL A 168 -3.22 18.36 -1.28
N SER A 169 -4.14 17.42 -1.15
CA SER A 169 -3.83 16.00 -1.03
C SER A 169 -4.74 15.14 -1.88
N ILE A 170 -4.26 13.95 -2.21
CA ILE A 170 -5.00 12.85 -2.86
C ILE A 170 -4.83 11.60 -2.01
N ASP A 171 -5.93 10.91 -1.76
CA ASP A 171 -5.99 9.57 -1.20
C ASP A 171 -6.71 8.66 -2.21
N VAL A 172 -6.12 7.51 -2.51
CA VAL A 172 -6.71 6.56 -3.46
C VAL A 172 -6.31 5.12 -3.15
N LEU A 173 -7.23 4.21 -3.39
CA LEU A 173 -6.95 2.78 -3.46
C LEU A 173 -6.69 2.39 -4.91
N LEU A 174 -5.57 1.73 -5.14
CA LEU A 174 -5.16 1.23 -6.46
C LEU A 174 -5.07 -0.29 -6.42
N ASP A 175 -5.86 -0.94 -7.26
CA ASP A 175 -5.78 -2.38 -7.50
C ASP A 175 -4.74 -2.65 -8.60
N VAL A 176 -3.55 -3.07 -8.19
CA VAL A 176 -2.41 -3.33 -9.07
C VAL A 176 -2.41 -4.79 -9.45
N THR A 177 -3.14 -5.14 -10.50
CA THR A 177 -3.29 -6.52 -11.01
C THR A 177 -2.10 -7.00 -11.83
N ASN A 178 -1.35 -6.07 -12.44
CA ASN A 178 -0.09 -6.34 -13.16
C ASN A 178 0.91 -5.22 -12.89
N TYR A 179 1.78 -5.39 -11.91
CA TYR A 179 2.75 -4.37 -11.49
C TYR A 179 3.75 -4.00 -12.59
N ALA A 180 4.05 -4.89 -13.53
CA ALA A 180 4.98 -4.63 -14.61
C ALA A 180 4.47 -3.53 -15.56
N ASP A 181 3.16 -3.50 -15.77
CA ASP A 181 2.48 -2.55 -16.65
C ASP A 181 1.95 -1.32 -15.91
N PHE A 182 1.89 -1.39 -14.58
CA PHE A 182 1.28 -0.33 -13.77
C PHE A 182 2.31 0.75 -13.43
N LYS A 183 2.10 1.97 -13.95
CA LYS A 183 2.94 3.15 -13.72
C LYS A 183 2.08 4.31 -13.28
N PHE A 184 2.64 5.22 -12.48
CA PHE A 184 1.93 6.44 -12.11
C PHE A 184 2.87 7.62 -11.91
N TYR A 185 2.32 8.83 -12.03
CA TYR A 185 2.99 10.08 -11.71
C TYR A 185 1.98 11.14 -11.28
N PHE A 186 2.49 12.24 -10.73
CA PHE A 186 1.67 13.37 -10.31
C PHE A 186 1.93 14.60 -11.17
N ASN A 187 0.83 15.21 -11.62
CA ASN A 187 0.84 16.55 -12.15
C ASN A 187 0.41 17.56 -11.09
N HIS A 188 0.87 18.78 -11.25
CA HIS A 188 0.39 19.96 -10.55
C HIS A 188 -0.29 20.91 -11.53
N SER A 189 -1.24 21.72 -11.01
CA SER A 189 -1.97 22.74 -11.76
C SER A 189 -2.36 23.88 -10.82
N SER A 190 -2.25 25.12 -11.30
CA SER A 190 -2.66 26.31 -10.56
C SER A 190 -3.06 27.43 -11.50
N SER A 191 -3.74 28.45 -10.98
CA SER A 191 -4.18 29.61 -11.80
C SER A 191 -3.05 30.55 -12.20
N GLY A 192 -1.90 30.45 -11.56
CA GLY A 192 -0.68 31.20 -11.84
C GLY A 192 0.52 30.45 -11.27
N THR A 193 1.66 31.09 -11.08
CA THR A 193 2.86 30.43 -10.59
C THR A 193 2.79 30.20 -9.08
N ILE A 194 2.75 28.93 -8.68
CA ILE A 194 2.88 28.46 -7.29
C ILE A 194 4.32 28.01 -7.06
N THR A 195 4.88 28.30 -5.89
CA THR A 195 6.06 27.62 -5.37
C THR A 195 5.59 26.41 -4.58
N TRP A 196 5.77 25.21 -5.14
CA TRP A 196 5.53 23.93 -4.51
C TRP A 196 6.76 23.60 -3.68
N TYR A 197 6.59 23.41 -2.37
CA TYR A 197 7.71 23.28 -1.46
C TYR A 197 8.29 21.87 -1.44
N GLY A 198 9.61 21.79 -1.46
CA GLY A 198 10.40 20.58 -1.28
C GLY A 198 11.53 20.82 -0.30
N ASP A 199 11.95 19.78 0.41
CA ASP A 199 13.00 19.83 1.42
C ASP A 199 13.55 18.43 1.68
N THR A 200 14.86 18.29 1.94
CA THR A 200 15.51 17.00 2.21
C THR A 200 15.23 16.44 3.60
N ASN A 201 14.71 17.24 4.51
CA ASN A 201 14.45 16.84 5.90
C ASN A 201 12.97 16.88 6.26
N ASN A 202 12.16 17.66 5.52
CA ASN A 202 10.74 17.83 5.79
C ASN A 202 9.90 17.38 4.59
N GLN A 203 8.82 16.70 4.86
CA GLN A 203 7.91 16.21 3.81
C GLN A 203 6.83 17.24 3.49
N TRP A 204 7.20 18.36 2.83
CA TRP A 204 6.27 19.39 2.36
C TRP A 204 5.43 18.91 1.17
N THR A 205 6.10 18.25 0.22
CA THR A 205 5.46 17.60 -0.92
C THR A 205 6.02 16.19 -1.03
N GLY A 206 5.13 15.22 -1.01
CA GLY A 206 5.54 13.82 -1.02
C GLY A 206 4.38 12.85 -1.10
N LEU A 207 4.74 11.57 -1.13
CA LEU A 207 3.79 10.48 -1.14
C LEU A 207 4.20 9.39 -0.15
N TYR A 208 3.24 8.61 0.28
CA TYR A 208 3.47 7.29 0.84
C TYR A 208 2.51 6.27 0.25
N THR A 209 2.95 5.02 0.24
CA THR A 209 2.13 3.89 -0.17
C THR A 209 2.19 2.77 0.85
N LEU A 210 1.07 2.07 1.02
CA LEU A 210 0.95 0.86 1.83
C LEU A 210 0.28 -0.21 0.98
N ARG A 211 0.88 -1.39 0.90
CA ARG A 211 0.20 -2.57 0.35
C ARG A 211 -0.66 -3.18 1.45
N ILE A 212 -1.97 -3.14 1.28
CA ILE A 212 -2.94 -3.54 2.31
C ILE A 212 -3.56 -4.91 2.07
N GLY A 213 -3.30 -5.52 0.92
CA GLY A 213 -3.81 -6.85 0.59
C GLY A 213 -3.36 -7.36 -0.78
N ASP A 214 -3.77 -8.60 -1.08
CA ASP A 214 -3.66 -9.20 -2.40
C ASP A 214 -4.77 -8.71 -3.32
N THR A 215 -4.59 -8.85 -4.65
CA THR A 215 -5.62 -8.59 -5.68
C THR A 215 -6.46 -9.82 -5.90
#